data_ef5e4eca41c38da24f82fec959b51964
#
_entry.id   ef5e4eca41c38da24f82fec959b51964
#
_cell.length_a   1.000
_cell.length_b   1.000
_cell.length_c   1.000
_cell.angle_alpha   90.00
_cell.angle_beta   90.00
_cell.angle_gamma   90.00
#
_symmetry.space_group_name_H-M   'P 1'
#
loop_
_entity.id
_entity.type
_entity.pdbx_description
1 polymer ?
#
loop_
_entity_poly.entity_id
_entity_poly.type
_entity_poly.pdbx_seq_one_letter_code
_entity_poly.pdbx_strand_id
1 'polypeptide(L)'
;MSNSNPVAIITGAAGNLGQAVATHLGSLGYRLLLIDLHQPDWEGESDAVSIGNVDLTLPEHAQEVVNQAWEYFGQIDAVVNIAGGFVWERQAESSLDTWNTQYAMNVQTSVNMCQAILPQFQDQQGGLIVNIGAAAASKAADGMGAYAAAKSAVLRLTEALAAENKHLGIRANAVLPSILDTPANREAMPDADPADWVSPYSLAGVIAFLLSDAARDINGAGIPVTGRV
;
A
#
# COMPACT_ATOMS: atom_id res chain seq x y z
N MET A 1 26.76 -9.83 -4.90
CA MET A 1 25.31 -9.63 -5.13
C MET A 1 24.65 -10.96 -4.85
N SER A 2 23.85 -11.09 -3.80
CA SER A 2 23.14 -12.33 -3.51
C SER A 2 22.15 -12.60 -4.62
N ASN A 3 22.22 -13.80 -5.21
CA ASN A 3 21.37 -14.22 -6.33
C ASN A 3 20.00 -14.70 -5.84
N SER A 4 19.49 -14.10 -4.75
CA SER A 4 18.20 -14.42 -4.17
C SER A 4 17.11 -13.48 -4.72
N ASN A 5 15.97 -14.05 -5.07
CA ASN A 5 14.80 -13.27 -5.49
C ASN A 5 14.42 -12.23 -4.43
N PRO A 6 14.03 -11.01 -4.80
CA PRO A 6 13.66 -9.98 -3.85
C PRO A 6 12.43 -10.37 -3.03
N VAL A 7 12.33 -9.84 -1.82
CA VAL A 7 11.22 -10.09 -0.89
C VAL A 7 10.38 -8.83 -0.72
N ALA A 8 9.05 -8.96 -0.87
CA ALA A 8 8.11 -7.88 -0.62
C ALA A 8 7.04 -8.27 0.40
N ILE A 9 6.79 -7.38 1.35
CA ILE A 9 5.63 -7.44 2.24
C ILE A 9 4.48 -6.68 1.57
N ILE A 10 3.31 -7.29 1.46
CA ILE A 10 2.10 -6.67 0.89
C ILE A 10 1.02 -6.68 1.97
N THR A 11 0.62 -5.51 2.43
CA THR A 11 -0.50 -5.35 3.36
C THR A 11 -1.82 -5.17 2.60
N GLY A 12 -2.95 -5.51 3.21
CA GLY A 12 -4.24 -5.49 2.50
C GLY A 12 -4.32 -6.53 1.37
N ALA A 13 -3.61 -7.66 1.55
CA ALA A 13 -3.38 -8.65 0.50
C ALA A 13 -4.62 -9.47 0.12
N ALA A 14 -5.62 -9.56 0.98
CA ALA A 14 -6.89 -10.23 0.67
C ALA A 14 -7.80 -9.39 -0.24
N GLY A 15 -7.55 -8.06 -0.35
CA GLY A 15 -8.32 -7.16 -1.21
C GLY A 15 -7.96 -7.26 -2.70
N ASN A 16 -8.84 -6.72 -3.56
CA ASN A 16 -8.66 -6.77 -5.02
C ASN A 16 -7.32 -6.20 -5.51
N LEU A 17 -6.87 -5.06 -4.94
CA LEU A 17 -5.58 -4.48 -5.30
C LEU A 17 -4.42 -5.33 -4.77
N GLY A 18 -4.52 -5.80 -3.51
CA GLY A 18 -3.50 -6.64 -2.90
C GLY A 18 -3.25 -7.92 -3.70
N GLN A 19 -4.29 -8.60 -4.12
CA GLN A 19 -4.20 -9.79 -4.97
C GLN A 19 -3.57 -9.49 -6.34
N ALA A 20 -3.96 -8.37 -6.99
CA ALA A 20 -3.37 -7.97 -8.27
C ALA A 20 -1.87 -7.64 -8.13
N VAL A 21 -1.48 -6.94 -7.04
CA VAL A 21 -0.07 -6.63 -6.75
C VAL A 21 0.72 -7.91 -6.45
N ALA A 22 0.18 -8.82 -5.62
CA ALA A 22 0.81 -10.09 -5.31
C ALA A 22 1.04 -10.93 -6.58
N THR A 23 0.01 -11.05 -7.43
CA THR A 23 0.11 -11.76 -8.71
C THR A 23 1.18 -11.15 -9.60
N HIS A 24 1.19 -9.82 -9.74
CA HIS A 24 2.14 -9.14 -10.61
C HIS A 24 3.58 -9.23 -10.10
N LEU A 25 3.83 -8.97 -8.81
CA LEU A 25 5.16 -9.07 -8.22
C LEU A 25 5.66 -10.52 -8.21
N GLY A 26 4.77 -11.49 -7.93
CA GLY A 26 5.09 -12.92 -8.02
C GLY A 26 5.56 -13.32 -9.44
N SER A 27 4.89 -12.83 -10.47
CA SER A 27 5.30 -13.07 -11.89
C SER A 27 6.66 -12.46 -12.23
N LEU A 28 7.11 -11.46 -11.48
CA LEU A 28 8.43 -10.84 -11.59
C LEU A 28 9.49 -11.52 -10.71
N GLY A 29 9.14 -12.61 -10.04
CA GLY A 29 10.03 -13.41 -9.22
C GLY A 29 10.20 -12.94 -7.78
N TYR A 30 9.36 -12.04 -7.27
CA TYR A 30 9.36 -11.69 -5.86
C TYR A 30 8.88 -12.87 -5.01
N ARG A 31 9.51 -13.06 -3.84
CA ARG A 31 8.97 -13.83 -2.71
C ARG A 31 8.10 -12.91 -1.87
N LEU A 32 6.97 -13.39 -1.39
CA LEU A 32 5.92 -12.51 -0.88
C LEU A 32 5.51 -12.88 0.55
N LEU A 33 5.39 -11.87 1.43
CA LEU A 33 4.63 -11.99 2.67
C LEU A 33 3.31 -11.22 2.48
N LEU A 34 2.19 -11.94 2.52
CA LEU A 34 0.84 -11.44 2.25
C LEU A 34 0.09 -11.27 3.57
N ILE A 35 -0.23 -10.04 3.95
CA ILE A 35 -0.80 -9.71 5.26
C ILE A 35 -2.17 -9.03 5.11
N ASP A 36 -3.14 -9.46 5.91
CA ASP A 36 -4.47 -8.84 5.97
C ASP A 36 -5.16 -9.12 7.31
N LEU A 37 -6.24 -8.39 7.60
CA LEU A 37 -7.21 -8.73 8.65
C LEU A 37 -7.91 -10.07 8.38
N HIS A 38 -8.13 -10.38 7.11
CA HIS A 38 -8.67 -11.65 6.65
C HIS A 38 -7.55 -12.54 6.13
N GLN A 39 -7.72 -13.86 6.15
CA GLN A 39 -6.72 -14.76 5.58
C GLN A 39 -6.62 -14.51 4.06
N PRO A 40 -5.46 -14.07 3.54
CA PRO A 40 -5.28 -13.93 2.10
C PRO A 40 -5.29 -15.31 1.43
N ASP A 41 -6.12 -15.46 0.39
CA ASP A 41 -6.12 -16.63 -0.47
C ASP A 41 -5.05 -16.42 -1.56
N TRP A 42 -4.05 -17.33 -1.59
CA TRP A 42 -2.98 -17.26 -2.55
C TRP A 42 -2.85 -18.57 -3.33
N GLU A 43 -3.09 -18.49 -4.63
CA GLU A 43 -2.98 -19.62 -5.55
C GLU A 43 -1.86 -19.41 -6.61
N GLY A 44 -1.00 -18.40 -6.41
CA GLY A 44 0.08 -18.09 -7.35
C GLY A 44 1.26 -19.05 -7.22
N GLU A 45 2.10 -19.09 -8.26
CA GLU A 45 3.29 -19.96 -8.33
C GLU A 45 4.51 -19.44 -7.56
N SER A 46 4.50 -18.19 -7.10
CA SER A 46 5.63 -17.60 -6.35
C SER A 46 5.71 -18.13 -4.93
N ASP A 47 6.93 -18.16 -4.39
CA ASP A 47 7.18 -18.45 -2.98
C ASP A 47 6.51 -17.36 -2.12
N ALA A 48 5.42 -17.72 -1.46
CA ALA A 48 4.63 -16.79 -0.67
C ALA A 48 4.13 -17.40 0.64
N VAL A 49 4.10 -16.58 1.67
CA VAL A 49 3.50 -16.87 2.98
C VAL A 49 2.32 -15.93 3.19
N SER A 50 1.15 -16.47 3.54
CA SER A 50 -0.07 -15.69 3.79
C SER A 50 -0.43 -15.74 5.26
N ILE A 51 -0.64 -14.58 5.88
CA ILE A 51 -0.98 -14.43 7.30
C ILE A 51 -2.20 -13.54 7.44
N GLY A 52 -3.28 -14.11 7.95
CA GLY A 52 -4.52 -13.41 8.30
C GLY A 52 -4.58 -13.01 9.77
N ASN A 53 -5.67 -12.34 10.15
CA ASN A 53 -5.91 -11.82 11.50
C ASN A 53 -4.84 -10.82 12.00
N VAL A 54 -4.23 -10.07 11.09
CA VAL A 54 -3.24 -9.06 11.40
C VAL A 54 -3.88 -7.67 11.38
N ASP A 55 -4.09 -7.10 12.55
CA ASP A 55 -4.57 -5.73 12.70
C ASP A 55 -3.38 -4.75 12.76
N LEU A 56 -3.09 -4.12 11.65
CA LEU A 56 -1.98 -3.17 11.54
C LEU A 56 -2.24 -1.81 12.22
N THR A 57 -3.42 -1.59 12.80
CA THR A 57 -3.63 -0.44 13.71
C THR A 57 -2.90 -0.63 15.04
N LEU A 58 -2.45 -1.87 15.35
CA LEU A 58 -1.67 -2.23 16.51
C LEU A 58 -0.18 -2.29 16.15
N PRO A 59 0.69 -1.46 16.75
CA PRO A 59 2.12 -1.42 16.40
C PRO A 59 2.82 -2.76 16.60
N GLU A 60 2.42 -3.54 17.62
CA GLU A 60 2.97 -4.87 17.90
C GLU A 60 2.72 -5.86 16.76
N HIS A 61 1.58 -5.80 16.06
CA HIS A 61 1.32 -6.64 14.91
C HIS A 61 2.21 -6.27 13.72
N ALA A 62 2.45 -4.98 13.49
CA ALA A 62 3.38 -4.55 12.44
C ALA A 62 4.82 -5.02 12.70
N GLN A 63 5.27 -4.98 13.96
CA GLN A 63 6.58 -5.51 14.34
C GLN A 63 6.66 -7.03 14.14
N GLU A 64 5.60 -7.74 14.51
CA GLU A 64 5.52 -9.20 14.32
C GLU A 64 5.60 -9.58 12.83
N VAL A 65 4.92 -8.84 11.97
CA VAL A 65 5.00 -9.02 10.50
C VAL A 65 6.43 -8.91 10.00
N VAL A 66 7.18 -7.91 10.44
CA VAL A 66 8.59 -7.73 10.03
C VAL A 66 9.46 -8.89 10.56
N ASN A 67 9.24 -9.31 11.81
CA ASN A 67 9.97 -10.43 12.40
C ASN A 67 9.71 -11.73 11.61
N GLN A 68 8.46 -12.01 11.27
CA GLN A 68 8.09 -13.20 10.49
C GLN A 68 8.65 -13.15 9.07
N ALA A 69 8.59 -11.99 8.38
CA ALA A 69 9.22 -11.85 7.08
C ALA A 69 10.73 -12.17 7.12
N TRP A 70 11.39 -11.68 8.15
CA TRP A 70 12.81 -11.99 8.36
C TRP A 70 13.07 -13.47 8.65
N GLU A 71 12.25 -14.08 9.48
CA GLU A 71 12.36 -15.51 9.82
C GLU A 71 12.16 -16.41 8.61
N TYR A 72 11.13 -16.12 7.76
CA TYR A 72 10.83 -16.91 6.58
C TYR A 72 11.83 -16.74 5.44
N PHE A 73 12.27 -15.50 5.19
CA PHE A 73 13.01 -15.17 3.97
C PHE A 73 14.45 -14.75 4.18
N GLY A 74 14.83 -14.32 5.40
CA GLY A 74 16.18 -13.85 5.72
C GLY A 74 16.57 -12.53 5.07
N GLN A 75 15.63 -11.85 4.40
CA GLN A 75 15.78 -10.53 3.79
C GLN A 75 14.42 -9.87 3.59
N ILE A 76 14.39 -8.55 3.50
CA ILE A 76 13.20 -7.78 3.12
C ILE A 76 13.66 -6.62 2.25
N ASP A 77 13.16 -6.53 1.01
CA ASP A 77 13.57 -5.52 0.04
C ASP A 77 12.52 -4.43 -0.14
N ALA A 78 11.23 -4.78 0.04
CA ALA A 78 10.14 -3.86 -0.20
C ALA A 78 8.95 -4.04 0.74
N VAL A 79 8.22 -2.95 0.95
CA VAL A 79 6.89 -2.95 1.58
C VAL A 79 5.91 -2.19 0.68
N VAL A 80 4.75 -2.81 0.40
CA VAL A 80 3.64 -2.18 -0.29
C VAL A 80 2.47 -2.05 0.69
N ASN A 81 2.21 -0.84 1.17
CA ASN A 81 1.17 -0.52 2.13
C ASN A 81 -0.16 -0.28 1.40
N ILE A 82 -0.96 -1.35 1.27
CA ILE A 82 -2.29 -1.31 0.62
C ILE A 82 -3.41 -1.29 1.65
N ALA A 83 -3.18 -1.84 2.86
CA ALA A 83 -4.18 -1.87 3.92
C ALA A 83 -4.85 -0.50 4.10
N GLY A 84 -6.17 -0.50 4.08
CA GLY A 84 -6.97 0.72 4.16
C GLY A 84 -8.41 0.49 3.71
N GLY A 85 -9.19 1.55 3.71
CA GLY A 85 -10.59 1.47 3.31
C GLY A 85 -11.18 2.85 3.04
N PHE A 86 -12.43 2.85 2.64
CA PHE A 86 -13.18 4.04 2.26
C PHE A 86 -14.55 4.05 2.91
N VAL A 87 -14.94 5.19 3.46
CA VAL A 87 -16.32 5.48 3.86
C VAL A 87 -16.70 6.81 3.25
N TRP A 88 -17.80 6.82 2.52
CA TRP A 88 -18.40 8.04 2.00
C TRP A 88 -19.39 8.58 3.03
N GLU A 89 -19.19 9.81 3.49
CA GLU A 89 -20.07 10.45 4.46
C GLU A 89 -19.94 11.97 4.37
N ARG A 90 -21.07 12.67 4.23
CA ARG A 90 -21.08 14.14 4.21
C ARG A 90 -20.74 14.71 5.58
N GLN A 91 -20.05 15.84 5.60
CA GLN A 91 -19.61 16.47 6.86
C GLN A 91 -20.77 16.82 7.81
N ALA A 92 -21.93 17.15 7.29
CA ALA A 92 -23.10 17.44 8.11
C ALA A 92 -23.68 16.22 8.84
N GLU A 93 -23.35 15.03 8.37
CA GLU A 93 -23.83 13.74 8.88
C GLU A 93 -22.72 12.97 9.59
N SER A 94 -21.46 13.35 9.35
CA SER A 94 -20.31 12.64 9.87
C SER A 94 -20.06 12.90 11.34
N SER A 95 -19.53 11.88 12.01
CA SER A 95 -19.08 11.95 13.39
C SER A 95 -17.55 12.00 13.46
N LEU A 96 -17.02 12.33 14.64
CA LEU A 96 -15.59 12.20 14.89
C LEU A 96 -15.12 10.73 14.79
N ASP A 97 -16.01 9.78 15.03
CA ASP A 97 -15.69 8.34 14.90
C ASP A 97 -15.38 7.96 13.44
N THR A 98 -16.09 8.54 12.47
CA THR A 98 -15.78 8.35 11.04
C THR A 98 -14.36 8.85 10.72
N TRP A 99 -13.99 10.02 11.24
CA TRP A 99 -12.66 10.59 11.08
C TRP A 99 -11.59 9.69 11.72
N ASN A 100 -11.82 9.25 12.94
CA ASN A 100 -10.91 8.35 13.66
C ASN A 100 -10.76 7.01 12.94
N THR A 101 -11.87 6.45 12.42
CA THR A 101 -11.86 5.20 11.67
C THR A 101 -11.07 5.34 10.37
N GLN A 102 -11.31 6.43 9.60
CA GLN A 102 -10.56 6.68 8.38
C GLN A 102 -9.06 6.91 8.65
N TYR A 103 -8.73 7.58 9.73
CA TYR A 103 -7.34 7.76 10.16
C TYR A 103 -6.71 6.42 10.56
N ALA A 104 -7.37 5.65 11.40
CA ALA A 104 -6.85 4.36 11.87
C ALA A 104 -6.57 3.41 10.71
N MET A 105 -7.56 3.17 9.84
CA MET A 105 -7.42 2.18 8.77
C MET A 105 -6.48 2.60 7.63
N ASN A 106 -6.29 3.90 7.37
CA ASN A 106 -5.49 4.38 6.23
C ASN A 106 -4.12 4.94 6.63
N VAL A 107 -4.03 5.63 7.77
CA VAL A 107 -2.81 6.31 8.20
C VAL A 107 -2.05 5.47 9.21
N GLN A 108 -2.71 5.06 10.28
CA GLN A 108 -2.07 4.36 11.40
C GLN A 108 -1.48 3.03 10.94
N THR A 109 -2.18 2.28 10.09
CA THR A 109 -1.66 1.04 9.47
C THR A 109 -0.35 1.27 8.70
N SER A 110 -0.32 2.31 7.87
CA SER A 110 0.88 2.65 7.08
C SER A 110 2.02 3.18 7.96
N VAL A 111 1.71 3.99 8.98
CA VAL A 111 2.70 4.51 9.94
C VAL A 111 3.33 3.35 10.71
N ASN A 112 2.53 2.45 11.26
CA ASN A 112 3.02 1.32 12.05
C ASN A 112 3.92 0.40 11.21
N MET A 113 3.51 0.05 9.98
CA MET A 113 4.35 -0.75 9.09
C MET A 113 5.65 -0.06 8.73
N CYS A 114 5.60 1.25 8.41
CA CYS A 114 6.83 2.00 8.11
C CYS A 114 7.76 2.07 9.32
N GLN A 115 7.24 2.33 10.53
CA GLN A 115 8.04 2.36 11.74
C GLN A 115 8.67 1.00 12.06
N ALA A 116 7.94 -0.09 11.85
CA ALA A 116 8.45 -1.43 12.11
C ALA A 116 9.58 -1.84 11.14
N ILE A 117 9.48 -1.46 9.84
CA ILE A 117 10.46 -1.88 8.83
C ILE A 117 11.69 -0.97 8.75
N LEU A 118 11.56 0.31 9.11
CA LEU A 118 12.64 1.28 8.94
C LEU A 118 13.97 0.88 9.60
N PRO A 119 14.03 0.36 10.84
CA PRO A 119 15.30 -0.08 11.43
C PRO A 119 16.03 -1.10 10.56
N GLN A 120 15.30 -2.08 10.00
CA GLN A 120 15.87 -3.08 9.11
C GLN A 120 16.40 -2.46 7.81
N PHE A 121 15.64 -1.55 7.19
CA PHE A 121 16.07 -0.86 5.97
C PHE A 121 17.26 0.07 6.21
N GLN A 122 17.33 0.70 7.38
CA GLN A 122 18.47 1.55 7.77
C GLN A 122 19.73 0.72 7.98
N ASP A 123 19.63 -0.43 8.64
CA ASP A 123 20.78 -1.33 8.90
C ASP A 123 21.33 -1.91 7.58
N GLN A 124 20.47 -2.27 6.64
CA GLN A 124 20.89 -2.78 5.32
C GLN A 124 21.23 -1.69 4.30
N GLN A 125 21.04 -0.41 4.65
CA GLN A 125 21.27 0.76 3.77
C GLN A 125 20.54 0.66 2.44
N GLY A 126 19.27 0.32 2.50
CA GLY A 126 18.41 0.18 1.32
C GLY A 126 17.04 -0.36 1.67
N GLY A 127 16.05 -0.01 0.87
CA GLY A 127 14.68 -0.49 1.03
C GLY A 127 13.70 0.33 0.21
N LEU A 128 12.59 -0.28 -0.13
CA LEU A 128 11.59 0.30 -1.02
C LEU A 128 10.22 0.32 -0.33
N ILE A 129 9.61 1.47 -0.25
CA ILE A 129 8.27 1.66 0.32
C ILE A 129 7.36 2.23 -0.76
N VAL A 130 6.22 1.57 -1.01
CA VAL A 130 5.14 2.12 -1.83
C VAL A 130 3.87 2.19 -0.99
N ASN A 131 3.36 3.39 -0.79
CA ASN A 131 2.11 3.64 -0.08
C ASN A 131 0.95 3.86 -1.05
N ILE A 132 -0.23 3.35 -0.72
CA ILE A 132 -1.45 3.63 -1.50
C ILE A 132 -2.15 4.86 -0.93
N GLY A 133 -1.93 5.99 -1.62
CA GLY A 133 -2.71 7.21 -1.44
C GLY A 133 -4.05 7.16 -2.16
N ALA A 134 -4.50 8.30 -2.65
CA ALA A 134 -5.66 8.43 -3.55
C ALA A 134 -5.60 9.77 -4.29
N ALA A 135 -6.24 9.91 -5.43
CA ALA A 135 -6.43 11.19 -6.11
C ALA A 135 -7.11 12.22 -5.18
N ALA A 136 -7.99 11.75 -4.29
CA ALA A 136 -8.62 12.55 -3.24
C ALA A 136 -7.64 13.22 -2.26
N ALA A 137 -6.39 12.73 -2.16
CA ALA A 137 -5.35 13.38 -1.35
C ALA A 137 -5.00 14.80 -1.84
N SER A 138 -5.18 15.06 -3.14
CA SER A 138 -4.92 16.38 -3.73
C SER A 138 -6.14 17.29 -3.68
N LYS A 139 -7.35 16.74 -3.80
CA LYS A 139 -8.60 17.49 -3.76
C LYS A 139 -9.75 16.57 -3.32
N ALA A 140 -10.36 16.90 -2.19
CA ALA A 140 -11.54 16.19 -1.71
C ALA A 140 -12.77 16.44 -2.60
N ALA A 141 -13.58 15.40 -2.79
CA ALA A 141 -14.91 15.49 -3.38
C ALA A 141 -16.01 15.45 -2.30
N ASP A 142 -17.27 15.55 -2.71
CA ASP A 142 -18.43 15.44 -1.82
C ASP A 142 -18.41 14.12 -1.04
N GLY A 143 -18.65 14.19 0.25
CA GLY A 143 -18.62 13.03 1.15
C GLY A 143 -17.25 12.41 1.42
N MET A 144 -16.16 12.99 0.95
CA MET A 144 -14.81 12.42 1.06
C MET A 144 -13.91 13.13 2.10
N GLY A 145 -14.46 14.00 2.96
CA GLY A 145 -13.65 14.83 3.84
C GLY A 145 -12.65 14.04 4.70
N ALA A 146 -13.14 13.10 5.49
CA ALA A 146 -12.30 12.28 6.39
C ALA A 146 -11.31 11.39 5.61
N TYR A 147 -11.79 10.75 4.53
CA TYR A 147 -10.94 9.92 3.66
C TYR A 147 -9.84 10.73 2.99
N ALA A 148 -10.18 11.86 2.36
CA ALA A 148 -9.21 12.72 1.71
C ALA A 148 -8.14 13.26 2.68
N ALA A 149 -8.53 13.62 3.89
CA ALA A 149 -7.60 14.02 4.95
C ALA A 149 -6.65 12.88 5.31
N ALA A 150 -7.17 11.66 5.50
CA ALA A 150 -6.36 10.48 5.78
C ALA A 150 -5.38 10.17 4.63
N LYS A 151 -5.83 10.18 3.38
CA LYS A 151 -4.96 9.93 2.21
C LYS A 151 -3.96 11.06 1.95
N SER A 152 -4.29 12.30 2.32
CA SER A 152 -3.32 13.41 2.35
C SER A 152 -2.22 13.19 3.39
N ALA A 153 -2.57 12.65 4.57
CA ALA A 153 -1.60 12.30 5.61
C ALA A 153 -0.64 11.20 5.13
N VAL A 154 -1.13 10.17 4.42
CA VAL A 154 -0.27 9.12 3.80
C VAL A 154 0.72 9.73 2.81
N LEU A 155 0.30 10.72 2.01
CA LEU A 155 1.21 11.41 1.09
C LEU A 155 2.29 12.19 1.85
N ARG A 156 1.94 12.91 2.91
CA ARG A 156 2.94 13.61 3.77
C ARG A 156 3.88 12.65 4.48
N LEU A 157 3.37 11.51 4.98
CA LEU A 157 4.20 10.44 5.52
C LEU A 157 5.25 9.97 4.49
N THR A 158 4.82 9.73 3.25
CA THR A 158 5.69 9.28 2.17
C THR A 158 6.82 10.28 1.88
N GLU A 159 6.49 11.57 1.82
CA GLU A 159 7.48 12.64 1.62
C GLU A 159 8.49 12.74 2.77
N ALA A 160 8.02 12.63 4.01
CA ALA A 160 8.87 12.64 5.20
C ALA A 160 9.84 11.44 5.19
N LEU A 161 9.31 10.22 4.96
CA LEU A 161 10.13 9.00 4.87
C LEU A 161 11.23 9.13 3.82
N ALA A 162 10.90 9.63 2.64
CA ALA A 162 11.85 9.84 1.56
C ALA A 162 12.91 10.87 1.93
N ALA A 163 12.53 12.01 2.51
CA ALA A 163 13.44 13.08 2.88
C ALA A 163 14.43 12.66 3.99
N GLU A 164 13.91 11.94 4.99
CA GLU A 164 14.68 11.52 6.16
C GLU A 164 15.69 10.41 5.84
N ASN A 165 15.37 9.51 4.90
CA ASN A 165 16.12 8.27 4.69
C ASN A 165 16.84 8.18 3.32
N LYS A 166 16.78 9.21 2.47
CA LYS A 166 17.42 9.20 1.13
C LYS A 166 18.92 8.91 1.16
N HIS A 167 19.60 9.34 2.21
CA HIS A 167 21.04 9.14 2.37
C HIS A 167 21.44 7.70 2.73
N LEU A 168 20.44 6.87 3.10
CA LEU A 168 20.58 5.45 3.39
C LEU A 168 20.11 4.57 2.24
N GLY A 169 19.85 5.14 1.06
CA GLY A 169 19.38 4.38 -0.10
C GLY A 169 17.93 3.89 -0.01
N ILE A 170 17.16 4.40 0.96
CA ILE A 170 15.76 4.04 1.12
C ILE A 170 14.90 4.98 0.26
N ARG A 171 14.00 4.40 -0.54
CA ARG A 171 13.03 5.14 -1.35
C ARG A 171 11.61 4.91 -0.85
N ALA A 172 10.85 5.97 -0.72
CA ALA A 172 9.43 5.92 -0.39
C ALA A 172 8.64 6.73 -1.41
N ASN A 173 7.64 6.11 -2.05
CA ASN A 173 6.77 6.76 -3.01
C ASN A 173 5.32 6.40 -2.73
N ALA A 174 4.37 7.19 -3.21
CA ALA A 174 2.96 6.89 -3.17
C ALA A 174 2.37 6.81 -4.58
N VAL A 175 1.39 5.92 -4.78
CA VAL A 175 0.50 5.96 -5.93
C VAL A 175 -0.83 6.55 -5.52
N LEU A 176 -1.40 7.40 -6.37
CA LEU A 176 -2.63 8.13 -6.10
C LEU A 176 -3.71 7.72 -7.12
N PRO A 177 -4.32 6.54 -6.95
CA PRO A 177 -5.37 6.10 -7.86
C PRO A 177 -6.64 6.95 -7.72
N SER A 178 -7.38 7.06 -8.81
CA SER A 178 -8.78 7.47 -8.81
C SER A 178 -9.67 6.28 -8.39
N ILE A 179 -10.74 6.02 -9.12
CA ILE A 179 -11.62 4.89 -8.87
C ILE A 179 -10.96 3.62 -9.40
N LEU A 180 -10.83 2.60 -8.55
CA LEU A 180 -10.37 1.28 -8.96
C LEU A 180 -11.53 0.45 -9.50
N ASP A 181 -11.31 -0.27 -10.58
CA ASP A 181 -12.26 -1.24 -11.10
C ASP A 181 -12.32 -2.47 -10.21
N THR A 182 -13.24 -2.45 -9.27
CA THR A 182 -13.48 -3.54 -8.31
C THR A 182 -14.96 -3.89 -8.26
N PRO A 183 -15.33 -5.13 -7.86
CA PRO A 183 -16.72 -5.50 -7.67
C PRO A 183 -17.50 -4.55 -6.78
N ALA A 184 -16.91 -4.12 -5.66
CA ALA A 184 -17.53 -3.18 -4.72
C ALA A 184 -17.82 -1.81 -5.35
N ASN A 185 -16.87 -1.27 -6.14
CA ASN A 185 -17.08 0.01 -6.82
C ASN A 185 -18.11 -0.10 -7.95
N ARG A 186 -18.14 -1.22 -8.68
CA ARG A 186 -19.17 -1.48 -9.69
C ARG A 186 -20.57 -1.57 -9.07
N GLU A 187 -20.69 -2.18 -7.90
CA GLU A 187 -21.96 -2.25 -7.16
C GLU A 187 -22.38 -0.87 -6.61
N ALA A 188 -21.43 -0.10 -6.09
CA ALA A 188 -21.70 1.24 -5.55
C ALA A 188 -22.04 2.29 -6.61
N MET A 189 -21.58 2.11 -7.85
CA MET A 189 -21.73 3.06 -8.96
C MET A 189 -22.21 2.35 -10.24
N PRO A 190 -23.46 1.79 -10.25
CA PRO A 190 -23.95 0.97 -11.35
C PRO A 190 -24.13 1.74 -12.68
N ASP A 191 -24.27 3.07 -12.62
CA ASP A 191 -24.45 3.93 -13.79
C ASP A 191 -23.13 4.44 -14.40
N ALA A 192 -21.99 4.16 -13.75
CA ALA A 192 -20.68 4.57 -14.26
C ALA A 192 -20.08 3.50 -15.18
N ASP A 193 -19.24 3.93 -16.14
CA ASP A 193 -18.53 2.98 -17.03
C ASP A 193 -17.21 2.54 -16.38
N PRO A 194 -17.05 1.25 -15.97
CA PRO A 194 -15.82 0.75 -15.41
C PRO A 194 -14.61 0.81 -16.37
N ALA A 195 -14.84 0.97 -17.68
CA ALA A 195 -13.78 1.12 -18.67
C ALA A 195 -12.98 2.43 -18.51
N ASP A 196 -13.53 3.40 -17.79
CA ASP A 196 -12.86 4.66 -17.46
C ASP A 196 -12.03 4.57 -16.18
N TRP A 197 -12.23 3.52 -15.37
CA TRP A 197 -11.59 3.35 -14.08
C TRP A 197 -10.19 2.73 -14.19
N VAL A 198 -9.45 2.78 -13.09
CA VAL A 198 -8.12 2.19 -12.99
C VAL A 198 -8.22 0.70 -12.74
N SER A 199 -7.67 -0.12 -13.63
CA SER A 199 -7.55 -1.55 -13.40
C SER A 199 -6.56 -1.81 -12.24
N PRO A 200 -6.88 -2.69 -11.26
CA PRO A 200 -5.92 -3.13 -10.24
C PRO A 200 -4.61 -3.66 -10.82
N TYR A 201 -4.64 -4.37 -11.94
CA TYR A 201 -3.43 -4.86 -12.63
C TYR A 201 -2.59 -3.73 -13.24
N SER A 202 -3.23 -2.70 -13.80
CA SER A 202 -2.54 -1.52 -14.31
C SER A 202 -1.80 -0.79 -13.17
N LEU A 203 -2.47 -0.63 -12.02
CA LEU A 203 -1.88 -0.02 -10.83
C LEU A 203 -0.74 -0.89 -10.26
N ALA A 204 -0.88 -2.21 -10.26
CA ALA A 204 0.16 -3.15 -9.86
C ALA A 204 1.43 -2.98 -10.72
N GLY A 205 1.28 -2.74 -12.03
CA GLY A 205 2.40 -2.42 -12.92
C GLY A 205 3.13 -1.14 -12.55
N VAL A 206 2.41 -0.09 -12.15
CA VAL A 206 3.02 1.17 -11.65
C VAL A 206 3.75 0.93 -10.33
N ILE A 207 3.18 0.15 -9.42
CA ILE A 207 3.82 -0.22 -8.15
C ILE A 207 5.11 -0.99 -8.43
N ALA A 208 5.08 -2.00 -9.30
CA ALA A 208 6.26 -2.77 -9.69
C ALA A 208 7.36 -1.90 -10.30
N PHE A 209 6.99 -0.94 -11.17
CA PHE A 209 7.94 0.04 -11.70
C PHE A 209 8.59 0.84 -10.56
N LEU A 210 7.84 1.33 -9.59
CA LEU A 210 8.40 2.09 -8.46
C LEU A 210 9.32 1.25 -7.58
N LEU A 211 9.13 -0.07 -7.54
CA LEU A 211 10.00 -1.02 -6.84
C LEU A 211 11.24 -1.43 -7.67
N SER A 212 11.34 -1.02 -8.91
CA SER A 212 12.46 -1.39 -9.80
C SER A 212 13.59 -0.36 -9.81
N ASP A 213 14.74 -0.77 -10.36
CA ASP A 213 15.89 0.12 -10.60
C ASP A 213 15.58 1.21 -11.64
N ALA A 214 14.60 0.99 -12.51
CA ALA A 214 14.16 2.00 -13.48
C ALA A 214 13.58 3.26 -12.79
N ALA A 215 13.12 3.14 -11.56
CA ALA A 215 12.59 4.24 -10.74
C ALA A 215 13.59 4.74 -9.69
N ARG A 216 14.88 4.41 -9.79
CA ARG A 216 15.90 4.73 -8.77
C ARG A 216 16.00 6.22 -8.41
N ASP A 217 15.68 7.09 -9.34
CA ASP A 217 15.74 8.55 -9.17
C ASP A 217 14.37 9.14 -8.74
N ILE A 218 13.34 8.29 -8.51
CA ILE A 218 12.02 8.70 -8.02
C ILE A 218 11.96 8.42 -6.52
N ASN A 219 11.85 9.48 -5.72
CA ASN A 219 11.77 9.39 -4.26
C ASN A 219 10.92 10.54 -3.70
N GLY A 220 10.01 10.25 -2.78
CA GLY A 220 9.07 11.21 -2.20
C GLY A 220 7.94 11.63 -3.13
N ALA A 221 7.72 10.91 -4.22
CA ALA A 221 6.73 11.27 -5.21
C ALA A 221 5.34 10.69 -4.90
N GLY A 222 4.28 11.47 -5.15
CA GLY A 222 2.91 10.99 -5.28
C GLY A 222 2.55 10.88 -6.76
N ILE A 223 2.39 9.66 -7.26
CA ILE A 223 2.15 9.38 -8.69
C ILE A 223 0.66 9.24 -8.95
N PRO A 224 0.01 10.20 -9.64
CA PRO A 224 -1.38 10.06 -10.02
C PRO A 224 -1.57 8.91 -11.02
N VAL A 225 -2.57 8.06 -10.77
CA VAL A 225 -2.98 6.98 -11.66
C VAL A 225 -4.49 7.06 -11.77
N THR A 226 -4.99 7.85 -12.73
CA THR A 226 -6.38 8.31 -12.72
C THR A 226 -7.28 7.64 -13.75
N GLY A 227 -6.74 6.83 -14.66
CA GLY A 227 -7.53 6.28 -15.75
C GLY A 227 -8.04 7.41 -16.66
N ARG A 228 -9.35 7.43 -16.87
CA ARG A 228 -10.04 8.46 -17.65
C ARG A 228 -11.05 9.25 -16.80
N VAL A 229 -10.92 9.22 -15.46
CA VAL A 229 -11.81 9.88 -14.50
C VAL A 229 -11.14 11.10 -13.91
#